data_f4562e818f2c3f866474225752ac3cab
#
_entry.id   f4562e818f2c3f866474225752ac3cab
#
_cell.length_a   1.000
_cell.length_b   1.000
_cell.length_c   1.000
_cell.angle_alpha   90.00
_cell.angle_beta   90.00
_cell.angle_gamma   90.00
#
_symmetry.space_group_name_H-M   'P 1'
#
loop_
_entity.id
_entity.type
_entity.pdbx_description
1 polymer ?
#
loop_
_entity_poly.entity_id
_entity_poly.type
_entity_poly.pdbx_seq_one_letter_code
_entity_poly.pdbx_strand_id
1 'polypeptide(L)'
;MKESITITDNRSGESIEIPIEDGGVDSGPWTKFLPGIWFKDEGFAATAVTNSSITFIDGGAGQLEYRGYSIEDLASKSNFTEVAYLLVHGELPSGEQLSTWNSQLTEHAALDPQQNSSLLKSFCLLYTSDAADE
;
A
#
# COMPACT_ATOMS: atom_id res chain seq x y z
N MET A 1 2.15 29.89 -8.22
CA MET A 1 0.90 29.54 -8.95
C MET A 1 0.51 28.16 -8.47
N LYS A 2 -0.76 27.90 -8.15
CA LYS A 2 -1.20 26.53 -7.93
C LYS A 2 -1.19 25.84 -9.28
N GLU A 3 -0.52 24.73 -9.39
CA GLU A 3 -0.54 23.90 -10.59
C GLU A 3 -1.91 23.24 -10.73
N SER A 4 -2.45 23.23 -11.94
CA SER A 4 -3.78 22.67 -12.22
C SER A 4 -3.86 22.08 -13.62
N ILE A 5 -4.84 21.23 -13.84
CA ILE A 5 -5.28 20.80 -15.18
C ILE A 5 -6.66 21.34 -15.47
N THR A 6 -6.93 21.59 -16.75
CA THR A 6 -8.27 21.96 -17.22
C THR A 6 -8.83 20.83 -18.08
N ILE A 7 -10.03 20.39 -17.78
CA ILE A 7 -10.77 19.38 -18.55
C ILE A 7 -11.96 20.04 -19.21
N THR A 8 -12.12 19.86 -20.52
CA THR A 8 -13.23 20.40 -21.30
C THR A 8 -14.08 19.26 -21.86
N ASP A 9 -15.38 19.31 -21.62
CA ASP A 9 -16.33 18.42 -22.29
C ASP A 9 -16.69 19.01 -23.66
N ASN A 10 -16.14 18.43 -24.72
CA ASN A 10 -16.39 18.89 -26.09
C ASN A 10 -17.87 18.74 -26.55
N ARG A 11 -18.70 18.01 -25.82
CA ARG A 11 -20.14 17.85 -26.12
C ARG A 11 -20.96 19.05 -25.66
N SER A 12 -20.62 19.59 -24.47
CA SER A 12 -21.29 20.75 -23.88
C SER A 12 -20.50 22.05 -24.06
N GLY A 13 -19.19 21.99 -24.24
CA GLY A 13 -18.28 23.14 -24.24
C GLY A 13 -17.92 23.62 -22.84
N GLU A 14 -18.40 22.97 -21.79
CA GLU A 14 -18.10 23.31 -20.40
C GLU A 14 -16.68 22.83 -20.01
N SER A 15 -16.09 23.54 -19.04
CA SER A 15 -14.75 23.21 -18.54
C SER A 15 -14.70 23.25 -17.03
N ILE A 16 -13.85 22.40 -16.46
CA ILE A 16 -13.52 22.36 -15.03
C ILE A 16 -12.01 22.46 -14.86
N GLU A 17 -11.56 23.19 -13.85
CA GLU A 17 -10.17 23.24 -13.41
C GLU A 17 -9.99 22.41 -12.15
N ILE A 18 -9.00 21.51 -12.15
CA ILE A 18 -8.71 20.61 -11.03
C ILE A 18 -7.26 20.86 -10.58
N PRO A 19 -7.00 21.15 -9.31
CA PRO A 19 -5.66 21.35 -8.81
C PRO A 19 -4.84 20.05 -8.88
N ILE A 20 -3.52 20.22 -9.06
CA ILE A 20 -2.53 19.15 -8.90
C ILE A 20 -2.02 19.23 -7.45
N GLU A 21 -2.15 18.15 -6.70
CA GLU A 21 -1.69 18.02 -5.32
C GLU A 21 -0.81 16.77 -5.22
N ASP A 22 0.41 16.92 -4.70
CA ASP A 22 1.41 15.85 -4.57
C ASP A 22 1.67 15.05 -5.88
N GLY A 23 1.63 15.74 -7.02
CA GLY A 23 1.79 15.12 -8.33
C GLY A 23 0.56 14.36 -8.85
N GLY A 24 -0.54 14.39 -8.11
CA GLY A 24 -1.80 13.75 -8.45
C GLY A 24 -2.94 14.73 -8.71
N VAL A 25 -3.96 14.25 -9.38
CA VAL A 25 -5.21 14.98 -9.67
C VAL A 25 -6.37 14.19 -9.06
N ASP A 26 -7.13 14.83 -8.15
CA ASP A 26 -8.28 14.17 -7.52
C ASP A 26 -9.37 13.83 -8.55
N SER A 27 -9.82 12.59 -8.52
CA SER A 27 -10.89 12.08 -9.38
C SER A 27 -12.29 12.54 -8.99
N GLY A 28 -12.50 13.03 -7.76
CA GLY A 28 -13.80 13.45 -7.27
C GLY A 28 -14.47 14.56 -8.10
N PRO A 29 -13.77 15.66 -8.47
CA PRO A 29 -14.29 16.67 -9.37
C PRO A 29 -14.63 16.13 -10.77
N TRP A 30 -13.80 15.23 -11.31
CA TRP A 30 -14.04 14.58 -12.59
C TRP A 30 -15.36 13.82 -12.62
N THR A 31 -15.61 12.97 -11.64
CA THR A 31 -16.81 12.12 -11.59
C THR A 31 -18.10 12.93 -11.45
N LYS A 32 -18.02 14.10 -10.82
CA LYS A 32 -19.15 15.06 -10.72
C LYS A 32 -19.39 15.81 -12.02
N PHE A 33 -18.32 16.22 -12.70
CA PHE A 33 -18.37 16.98 -13.94
C PHE A 33 -18.80 16.11 -15.13
N LEU A 34 -18.32 14.89 -15.21
CA LEU A 34 -18.61 13.93 -16.28
C LEU A 34 -19.21 12.63 -15.71
N PRO A 35 -20.47 12.65 -15.24
CA PRO A 35 -21.08 11.47 -14.66
C PRO A 35 -21.17 10.32 -15.67
N GLY A 36 -20.75 9.13 -15.25
CA GLY A 36 -20.76 7.93 -16.09
C GLY A 36 -19.56 7.79 -17.03
N ILE A 37 -18.58 8.71 -16.98
CA ILE A 37 -17.33 8.60 -17.73
C ILE A 37 -16.19 8.26 -16.74
N TRP A 38 -15.41 7.22 -17.05
CA TRP A 38 -14.33 6.72 -16.23
C TRP A 38 -12.98 6.76 -16.97
N PHE A 39 -11.91 6.96 -16.24
CA PHE A 39 -10.58 6.74 -16.79
C PHE A 39 -10.37 5.23 -17.02
N LYS A 40 -10.02 4.88 -18.25
CA LYS A 40 -9.66 3.50 -18.57
C LYS A 40 -8.14 3.37 -18.51
N ASP A 41 -7.62 2.68 -17.49
CA ASP A 41 -6.21 2.42 -17.26
C ASP A 41 -6.02 0.94 -16.92
N GLU A 42 -5.92 0.09 -17.95
CA GLU A 42 -5.87 -1.38 -17.83
C GLU A 42 -4.62 -1.88 -17.10
N GLY A 43 -3.55 -1.08 -17.08
CA GLY A 43 -2.29 -1.47 -16.47
C GLY A 43 -1.96 -0.75 -15.17
N PHE A 44 -2.85 0.12 -14.68
CA PHE A 44 -2.56 1.04 -13.57
C PHE A 44 -1.29 1.88 -13.78
N ALA A 45 -0.99 2.21 -15.04
CA ALA A 45 0.24 2.88 -15.43
C ALA A 45 0.21 4.40 -15.15
N ALA A 46 -0.99 4.99 -15.09
CA ALA A 46 -1.19 6.42 -14.93
C ALA A 46 -2.16 6.80 -13.80
N THR A 47 -2.60 5.83 -13.01
CA THR A 47 -3.48 6.07 -11.87
C THR A 47 -2.76 5.79 -10.55
N ALA A 48 -3.03 6.64 -9.55
CA ALA A 48 -2.55 6.48 -8.19
C ALA A 48 -3.73 6.27 -7.24
N VAL A 49 -3.59 5.38 -6.26
CA VAL A 49 -4.65 5.09 -5.29
C VAL A 49 -4.53 5.98 -4.07
N THR A 50 -3.31 6.24 -3.61
CA THR A 50 -3.03 7.04 -2.41
C THR A 50 -1.57 7.48 -2.39
N ASN A 51 -1.28 8.48 -1.57
CA ASN A 51 0.08 8.83 -1.19
C ASN A 51 0.61 7.86 -0.14
N SER A 52 1.88 7.49 -0.23
CA SER A 52 2.55 6.65 0.74
C SER A 52 3.91 7.25 1.10
N SER A 53 4.21 7.32 2.38
CA SER A 53 5.55 7.68 2.90
C SER A 53 6.37 6.45 3.30
N ILE A 54 5.88 5.25 2.99
CA ILE A 54 6.52 4.00 3.42
C ILE A 54 7.61 3.58 2.45
N THR A 55 7.30 3.56 1.15
CA THR A 55 8.19 3.01 0.13
C THR A 55 8.46 4.05 -0.95
N PHE A 56 9.72 4.22 -1.30
CA PHE A 56 10.16 4.93 -2.48
C PHE A 56 10.78 3.93 -3.47
N ILE A 57 10.37 4.00 -4.74
CA ILE A 57 10.88 3.14 -5.81
C ILE A 57 11.23 4.01 -7.01
N ASP A 58 12.49 3.96 -7.45
CA ASP A 58 12.92 4.45 -8.75
C ASP A 58 13.50 3.28 -9.55
N GLY A 59 12.67 2.71 -10.43
CA GLY A 59 13.08 1.58 -11.27
C GLY A 59 14.13 1.95 -12.33
N GLY A 60 14.21 3.23 -12.73
CA GLY A 60 15.20 3.73 -13.68
C GLY A 60 16.60 3.84 -13.06
N ALA A 61 16.67 4.29 -11.83
CA ALA A 61 17.90 4.38 -11.05
C ALA A 61 18.23 3.08 -10.28
N GLY A 62 17.29 2.13 -10.19
CA GLY A 62 17.44 0.92 -9.40
C GLY A 62 17.41 1.19 -7.90
N GLN A 63 16.70 2.24 -7.47
CA GLN A 63 16.58 2.63 -6.06
C GLN A 63 15.31 2.08 -5.44
N LEU A 64 15.45 1.49 -4.24
CA LEU A 64 14.36 1.09 -3.36
C LEU A 64 14.67 1.52 -1.94
N GLU A 65 13.75 2.24 -1.31
CA GLU A 65 13.88 2.69 0.06
C GLU A 65 12.61 2.39 0.87
N TYR A 66 12.80 2.04 2.14
CA TYR A 66 11.72 1.96 3.12
C TYR A 66 11.92 3.04 4.18
N ARG A 67 10.96 3.96 4.30
CA ARG A 67 11.02 5.10 5.25
C ARG A 67 12.32 5.91 5.12
N GLY A 68 12.91 5.99 3.91
CA GLY A 68 14.17 6.70 3.64
C GLY A 68 15.44 5.89 3.91
N TYR A 69 15.32 4.61 4.28
CA TYR A 69 16.46 3.69 4.41
C TYR A 69 16.60 2.84 3.14
N SER A 70 17.81 2.75 2.60
CA SER A 70 18.04 1.93 1.40
C SER A 70 17.83 0.45 1.67
N ILE A 71 17.32 -0.27 0.67
CA ILE A 71 17.07 -1.71 0.83
C ILE A 71 18.39 -2.48 1.05
N GLU A 72 19.51 -2.05 0.47
CA GLU A 72 20.82 -2.65 0.65
C GLU A 72 21.27 -2.56 2.10
N ASP A 73 21.07 -1.40 2.74
CA ASP A 73 21.41 -1.20 4.15
C ASP A 73 20.51 -2.05 5.05
N LEU A 74 19.22 -2.05 4.81
CA LEU A 74 18.27 -2.85 5.59
C LEU A 74 18.55 -4.35 5.44
N ALA A 75 18.82 -4.83 4.22
CA ALA A 75 19.11 -6.24 3.97
C ALA A 75 20.42 -6.72 4.63
N SER A 76 21.41 -5.81 4.73
CA SER A 76 22.74 -6.18 5.28
C SER A 76 22.88 -5.92 6.78
N LYS A 77 22.11 -4.98 7.36
CA LYS A 77 22.33 -4.47 8.73
C LYS A 77 21.13 -4.69 9.67
N SER A 78 19.96 -5.07 9.13
CA SER A 78 18.74 -5.24 9.91
C SER A 78 18.17 -6.65 9.78
N ASN A 79 17.32 -7.04 10.72
CA ASN A 79 16.53 -8.26 10.66
C ASN A 79 15.05 -7.97 10.34
N PHE A 80 14.26 -9.02 10.12
CA PHE A 80 12.85 -8.91 9.76
C PHE A 80 12.04 -8.11 10.78
N THR A 81 12.24 -8.31 12.08
CA THR A 81 11.44 -7.63 13.11
C THR A 81 11.79 -6.15 13.25
N GLU A 82 13.03 -5.77 12.99
CA GLU A 82 13.48 -4.36 12.92
C GLU A 82 12.85 -3.66 11.73
N VAL A 83 12.86 -4.30 10.55
CA VAL A 83 12.23 -3.73 9.36
C VAL A 83 10.71 -3.65 9.51
N ALA A 84 10.07 -4.65 10.10
CA ALA A 84 8.64 -4.61 10.41
C ALA A 84 8.30 -3.44 11.34
N TYR A 85 9.11 -3.22 12.38
CA TYR A 85 8.98 -2.06 13.27
C TYR A 85 9.12 -0.74 12.49
N LEU A 86 10.16 -0.63 11.66
CA LEU A 86 10.40 0.55 10.81
C LEU A 86 9.18 0.90 9.94
N LEU A 87 8.60 -0.10 9.28
CA LEU A 87 7.45 0.13 8.39
C LEU A 87 6.22 0.65 9.15
N VAL A 88 5.99 0.13 10.37
CA VAL A 88 4.84 0.51 11.21
C VAL A 88 5.07 1.86 11.89
N HIS A 89 6.25 2.08 12.47
CA HIS A 89 6.54 3.22 13.33
C HIS A 89 7.27 4.38 12.64
N GLY A 90 7.87 4.12 11.48
CA GLY A 90 8.54 5.15 10.67
C GLY A 90 10.03 5.32 10.93
N GLU A 91 10.57 4.72 12.00
CA GLU A 91 11.98 4.79 12.42
C GLU A 91 12.46 3.41 12.88
N LEU A 92 13.75 3.14 12.77
CA LEU A 92 14.35 1.92 13.31
C LEU A 92 14.26 1.90 14.84
N PRO A 93 13.98 0.73 15.45
CA PRO A 93 13.85 0.64 16.89
C PRO A 93 15.18 0.81 17.62
N SER A 94 15.14 1.44 18.78
CA SER A 94 16.22 1.27 19.77
C SER A 94 16.25 -0.17 20.32
N GLY A 95 17.32 -0.54 21.00
CA GLY A 95 17.44 -1.90 21.60
C GLY A 95 16.29 -2.22 22.57
N GLU A 96 15.84 -1.25 23.37
CA GLU A 96 14.70 -1.40 24.29
C GLU A 96 13.36 -1.56 23.54
N GLN A 97 13.14 -0.73 22.53
CA GLN A 97 11.95 -0.80 21.66
C GLN A 97 11.87 -2.13 20.92
N LEU A 98 13.00 -2.61 20.40
CA LEU A 98 13.08 -3.91 19.71
C LEU A 98 12.78 -5.07 20.68
N SER A 99 13.29 -5.02 21.89
CA SER A 99 13.01 -6.04 22.92
C SER A 99 11.52 -6.09 23.26
N THR A 100 10.89 -4.92 23.48
CA THR A 100 9.47 -4.80 23.76
C THR A 100 8.63 -5.28 22.58
N TRP A 101 8.99 -4.88 21.37
CA TRP A 101 8.33 -5.30 20.12
C TRP A 101 8.36 -6.81 19.94
N ASN A 102 9.52 -7.44 20.10
CA ASN A 102 9.66 -8.88 20.00
C ASN A 102 8.86 -9.64 21.06
N SER A 103 8.79 -9.10 22.29
CA SER A 103 7.97 -9.68 23.36
C SER A 103 6.49 -9.65 23.02
N GLN A 104 6.00 -8.52 22.52
CA GLN A 104 4.60 -8.37 22.06
C GLN A 104 4.28 -9.32 20.92
N LEU A 105 5.16 -9.41 19.91
CA LEU A 105 4.97 -10.33 18.78
C LEU A 105 4.91 -11.78 19.26
N THR A 106 5.76 -12.17 20.20
CA THR A 106 5.78 -13.52 20.75
C THR A 106 4.50 -13.83 21.56
N GLU A 107 4.06 -12.89 22.38
CA GLU A 107 2.83 -13.03 23.17
C GLU A 107 1.59 -13.20 22.28
N HIS A 108 1.48 -12.40 21.21
CA HIS A 108 0.35 -12.45 20.29
C HIS A 108 0.46 -13.53 19.21
N ALA A 109 1.64 -14.12 19.01
CA ALA A 109 1.82 -15.24 18.08
C ALA A 109 1.27 -16.56 18.62
N ALA A 110 1.07 -16.66 19.93
CA ALA A 110 0.45 -17.84 20.55
C ALA A 110 -1.04 -17.88 20.20
N LEU A 111 -1.39 -18.76 19.28
CA LEU A 111 -2.76 -19.00 18.90
C LEU A 111 -3.45 -19.89 19.95
N ASP A 112 -4.65 -19.52 20.39
CA ASP A 112 -5.44 -20.37 21.30
C ASP A 112 -5.80 -21.70 20.57
N PRO A 113 -5.35 -22.88 21.11
CA PRO A 113 -5.60 -24.17 20.47
C PRO A 113 -7.07 -24.48 20.22
N GLN A 114 -7.99 -23.93 21.03
CA GLN A 114 -9.42 -24.18 20.89
C GLN A 114 -10.05 -23.35 19.77
N GLN A 115 -9.65 -22.10 19.61
CA GLN A 115 -10.13 -21.22 18.54
C GLN A 115 -9.53 -21.60 17.19
N ASN A 116 -8.29 -22.07 17.16
CA ASN A 116 -7.56 -22.36 15.93
C ASN A 116 -7.95 -23.68 15.28
N SER A 117 -8.36 -24.70 16.06
CA SER A 117 -8.72 -25.99 15.46
C SER A 117 -9.93 -25.88 14.55
N SER A 118 -10.89 -24.99 14.85
CA SER A 118 -12.07 -24.77 14.02
C SER A 118 -11.75 -23.88 12.80
N LEU A 119 -10.91 -22.84 12.98
CA LEU A 119 -10.50 -21.93 11.91
C LEU A 119 -9.61 -22.65 10.88
N LEU A 120 -8.57 -23.36 11.34
CA LEU A 120 -7.68 -24.14 10.49
C LEU A 120 -8.43 -25.26 9.76
N LYS A 121 -9.38 -25.95 10.40
CA LYS A 121 -10.23 -26.94 9.76
C LYS A 121 -11.10 -26.32 8.68
N SER A 122 -11.63 -25.11 8.89
CA SER A 122 -12.44 -24.40 7.90
C SER A 122 -11.59 -24.01 6.67
N PHE A 123 -10.38 -23.54 6.86
CA PHE A 123 -9.46 -23.23 5.76
C PHE A 123 -8.99 -24.49 5.02
N CYS A 124 -8.65 -25.56 5.73
CA CYS A 124 -8.28 -26.83 5.09
C CYS A 124 -9.42 -27.45 4.28
N LEU A 125 -10.66 -27.34 4.74
CA LEU A 125 -11.81 -27.86 4.01
C LEU A 125 -12.14 -27.04 2.75
N LEU A 126 -11.92 -25.73 2.76
CA LEU A 126 -12.09 -24.88 1.58
C LEU A 126 -11.01 -25.15 0.51
N TYR A 127 -9.78 -25.47 0.93
CA TYR A 127 -8.67 -25.71 0.00
C TYR A 127 -8.68 -27.11 -0.62
N THR A 128 -9.29 -28.10 0.05
CA THR A 128 -9.37 -29.48 -0.46
C THR A 128 -10.59 -29.75 -1.35
N SER A 129 -11.61 -28.88 -1.32
CA SER A 129 -12.79 -29.05 -2.18
C SER A 129 -12.56 -28.56 -3.61
N ASP A 130 -11.69 -27.56 -3.82
CA ASP A 130 -11.40 -27.00 -5.16
C ASP A 130 -10.35 -27.81 -5.95
N ALA A 131 -9.55 -28.62 -5.28
CA ALA A 131 -8.50 -29.41 -5.93
C ALA A 131 -8.95 -30.81 -6.37
N ALA A 132 -10.21 -31.20 -6.09
CA ALA A 132 -10.74 -32.52 -6.38
C ALA A 132 -11.69 -32.56 -7.60
N ASP A 133 -11.99 -31.40 -8.19
CA ASP A 133 -12.94 -31.27 -9.32
C ASP A 133 -12.29 -30.85 -10.65
N GLU A 134 -10.95 -30.90 -10.79
CA GLU A 134 -10.23 -30.75 -12.07
C GLU A 134 -9.59 -32.14 -12.47
#